data_e0ea6de7206a81fe44b2b99fde0e2f24
#
_entry.id   e0ea6de7206a81fe44b2b99fde0e2f24
#
_cell.length_a   1.000
_cell.length_b   1.000
_cell.length_c   1.000
_cell.angle_alpha   90.00
_cell.angle_beta   90.00
_cell.angle_gamma   90.00
#
_symmetry.space_group_name_H-M   'P 1'
#
loop_
_entity.id
_entity.type
_entity.pdbx_description
1 polymer ?
#
loop_
_entity_poly.entity_id
_entity_poly.type
_entity_poly.pdbx_seq_one_letter_code
_entity_poly.pdbx_strand_id
1 'polypeptide(L)'
;MEPFKSLLETDRIHVVDGAMGTMLYAKGVYINRCYDELSLSNPDLVREVHSEYIRAGADIIETNTFGATAHKLQQYGLEGSLYDINFAAAKIAREAAGDRAYVAGAIGPLGLRIEPYGPTSFDEATELFKAQATALLDGGVDLFCLETFSDVSEIRQAIRAVRELCDLPIIAQMTIMTDGNTLFGTTPEVFTERLDDWGADVIGLNCGVGPAIILNALEKMREVTKKKLSAQPNAGLPRDVQGRQFYMCSPEYMSKFAKRFIQSGAKFIGGCCGTTPAHIKLISDAVHAASPRAQKGFAAGTQVHVEEITPPDIHVVPPEERSAWGRKIARGEFVTSVEVLPPKGVDAKKTLDSIRLLKDAGVDGVNIPDGARAQSRMSAIATAVLVEQQIGIESVLHYCCRDRNLLGMMSDLLGAAALGLRNLLVITGDPPKMGPYPDATAVFDIDSIGLTNMVNKLNHGLDLGNNPIGQPTAFCIGVGVNPGAINLDEEIKRFEWKVEAGAQYAITQPVFDTDQLRDFLKRIEHVRIPIVAGIWPLVSYRNAEFLHNEVPGVRVTPSIMERMRVASAISKEAGRDEGLKIARESLLEVRDVIQGVQVSAPFGNVKYALEVFGALTDFGQPV
;
A
#
# COMPACT_ATOMS: atom_id res chain seq x y z
N MET A 1 -15.17 40.43 -3.59
CA MET A 1 -14.63 39.72 -4.78
C MET A 1 -15.77 39.07 -5.57
N GLU A 2 -15.59 38.80 -6.86
CA GLU A 2 -16.52 37.98 -7.65
C GLU A 2 -16.54 36.54 -7.09
N PRO A 3 -17.67 35.80 -7.21
CA PRO A 3 -17.71 34.41 -6.80
C PRO A 3 -16.61 33.59 -7.50
N PHE A 4 -15.93 32.71 -6.79
CA PHE A 4 -14.84 31.89 -7.37
C PHE A 4 -15.28 31.13 -8.63
N LYS A 5 -16.54 30.68 -8.68
CA LYS A 5 -17.11 29.97 -9.83
C LYS A 5 -16.98 30.78 -11.15
N SER A 6 -17.06 32.10 -11.09
CA SER A 6 -16.89 32.97 -12.27
C SER A 6 -15.46 32.93 -12.83
N LEU A 7 -14.46 32.66 -11.98
CA LEU A 7 -13.07 32.51 -12.42
C LEU A 7 -12.85 31.27 -13.28
N LEU A 8 -13.67 30.23 -13.07
CA LEU A 8 -13.61 29.01 -13.85
C LEU A 8 -14.03 29.23 -15.32
N GLU A 9 -14.73 30.31 -15.62
CA GLU A 9 -15.17 30.68 -16.98
C GLU A 9 -14.12 31.52 -17.72
N THR A 10 -13.12 32.05 -16.99
CA THR A 10 -12.07 32.91 -17.57
C THR A 10 -10.82 32.09 -17.92
N ASP A 11 -10.00 32.61 -18.83
CA ASP A 11 -8.67 32.04 -19.16
C ASP A 11 -7.56 32.58 -18.26
N ARG A 12 -7.89 33.30 -17.22
CA ARG A 12 -6.93 33.84 -16.26
C ARG A 12 -6.21 32.71 -15.53
N ILE A 13 -4.93 32.92 -15.26
CA ILE A 13 -4.09 32.04 -14.46
C ILE A 13 -4.08 32.57 -13.04
N HIS A 14 -4.23 31.70 -12.06
CA HIS A 14 -4.29 32.03 -10.65
C HIS A 14 -3.10 31.41 -9.91
N VAL A 15 -2.57 32.19 -8.98
CA VAL A 15 -1.48 31.77 -8.12
C VAL A 15 -2.07 31.21 -6.82
N VAL A 16 -1.79 29.95 -6.53
CA VAL A 16 -2.09 29.31 -5.25
C VAL A 16 -0.90 29.53 -4.32
N ASP A 17 -1.13 29.48 -3.03
CA ASP A 17 -0.07 29.64 -2.03
C ASP A 17 0.94 28.48 -2.01
N GLY A 18 1.70 28.38 -0.95
CA GLY A 18 2.74 27.36 -0.75
C GLY A 18 2.58 26.64 0.58
N ALA A 19 3.64 25.96 0.99
CA ALA A 19 3.63 25.09 2.15
C ALA A 19 3.25 25.79 3.46
N MET A 20 2.23 25.29 4.15
CA MET A 20 1.93 25.70 5.52
C MET A 20 2.86 25.01 6.53
N GLY A 21 2.93 23.68 6.51
CA GLY A 21 3.66 22.91 7.51
C GLY A 21 5.17 23.21 7.57
N THR A 22 5.85 23.30 6.43
CA THR A 22 7.29 23.64 6.41
C THR A 22 7.56 25.10 6.81
N MET A 23 6.61 26.02 6.59
CA MET A 23 6.71 27.39 7.09
C MET A 23 6.54 27.47 8.60
N LEU A 24 5.57 26.76 9.19
CA LEU A 24 5.40 26.68 10.64
C LEU A 24 6.63 26.06 11.31
N TYR A 25 7.20 25.01 10.70
CA TYR A 25 8.45 24.42 11.17
C TYR A 25 9.62 25.43 11.12
N ALA A 26 9.77 26.18 10.05
CA ALA A 26 10.80 27.21 9.91
C ALA A 26 10.62 28.37 10.92
N LYS A 27 9.38 28.61 11.36
CA LYS A 27 9.05 29.60 12.40
C LYS A 27 9.17 29.03 13.84
N GLY A 28 9.73 27.80 14.00
CA GLY A 28 10.07 27.21 15.30
C GLY A 28 9.01 26.30 15.91
N VAL A 29 7.99 25.89 15.17
CA VAL A 29 7.05 24.88 15.63
C VAL A 29 7.64 23.49 15.44
N TYR A 30 7.75 22.71 16.51
CA TYR A 30 8.31 21.37 16.46
C TYR A 30 7.40 20.38 15.71
N ILE A 31 8.02 19.43 14.98
CA ILE A 31 7.37 18.45 14.13
C ILE A 31 6.39 17.49 14.87
N ASN A 32 6.56 17.34 16.17
CA ASN A 32 5.71 16.50 17.01
C ASN A 32 4.43 17.20 17.50
N ARG A 33 4.17 18.43 17.09
CA ARG A 33 2.94 19.15 17.39
C ARG A 33 1.92 18.98 16.27
N CYS A 34 0.65 18.98 16.63
CA CYS A 34 -0.43 19.09 15.66
C CYS A 34 -0.43 20.49 15.06
N TYR A 35 -0.10 20.61 13.78
CA TYR A 35 -0.04 21.93 13.12
C TYR A 35 -1.43 22.54 12.90
N ASP A 36 -2.43 21.69 12.66
CA ASP A 36 -3.82 22.14 12.45
C ASP A 36 -4.40 22.79 13.71
N GLU A 37 -4.03 22.28 14.91
CA GLU A 37 -4.46 22.81 16.21
C GLU A 37 -3.92 24.22 16.50
N LEU A 38 -2.82 24.63 15.83
CA LEU A 38 -2.31 26.00 15.96
C LEU A 38 -3.34 27.06 15.56
N SER A 39 -4.35 26.70 14.78
CA SER A 39 -5.49 27.56 14.48
C SER A 39 -6.30 27.94 15.75
N LEU A 40 -6.19 27.17 16.84
CA LEU A 40 -6.77 27.49 18.15
C LEU A 40 -5.73 28.07 19.11
N SER A 41 -4.56 27.43 19.25
CA SER A 41 -3.56 27.77 20.28
C SER A 41 -2.62 28.90 19.87
N ASN A 42 -2.40 29.14 18.58
CA ASN A 42 -1.52 30.19 18.07
C ASN A 42 -2.03 30.78 16.73
N PRO A 43 -3.25 31.35 16.70
CA PRO A 43 -3.88 31.84 15.50
C PRO A 43 -3.09 32.95 14.79
N ASP A 44 -2.34 33.74 15.54
CA ASP A 44 -1.55 34.84 14.98
C ASP A 44 -0.41 34.32 14.10
N LEU A 45 0.22 33.21 14.47
CA LEU A 45 1.26 32.57 13.67
C LEU A 45 0.70 32.05 12.34
N VAL A 46 -0.47 31.40 12.36
CA VAL A 46 -1.15 30.90 11.16
C VAL A 46 -1.54 32.06 10.25
N ARG A 47 -2.10 33.12 10.83
CA ARG A 47 -2.47 34.37 10.10
C ARG A 47 -1.24 35.03 9.46
N GLU A 48 -0.09 35.03 10.15
CA GLU A 48 1.16 35.57 9.62
C GLU A 48 1.59 34.82 8.36
N VAL A 49 1.57 33.48 8.36
CA VAL A 49 1.92 32.67 7.17
C VAL A 49 1.00 32.96 6.00
N HIS A 50 -0.32 32.99 6.20
CA HIS A 50 -1.27 33.36 5.15
C HIS A 50 -0.97 34.76 4.60
N SER A 51 -0.71 35.73 5.49
CA SER A 51 -0.42 37.11 5.09
C SER A 51 0.89 37.21 4.29
N GLU A 52 1.89 36.40 4.57
CA GLU A 52 3.15 36.34 3.81
C GLU A 52 2.91 35.83 2.39
N TYR A 53 2.09 34.79 2.19
CA TYR A 53 1.73 34.29 0.86
C TYR A 53 0.89 35.27 0.06
N ILE A 54 -0.06 35.94 0.68
CA ILE A 54 -0.86 37.00 0.01
C ILE A 54 0.06 38.16 -0.45
N ARG A 55 1.00 38.57 0.40
CA ARG A 55 1.99 39.61 0.02
C ARG A 55 2.93 39.13 -1.11
N ALA A 56 3.18 37.84 -1.19
CA ALA A 56 3.95 37.24 -2.28
C ALA A 56 3.16 37.14 -3.59
N GLY A 57 1.87 37.40 -3.58
CA GLY A 57 1.01 37.45 -4.77
C GLY A 57 0.16 36.19 -4.98
N ALA A 58 -0.16 35.44 -3.92
CA ALA A 58 -1.15 34.39 -3.99
C ALA A 58 -2.56 34.97 -4.17
N ASP A 59 -3.29 34.46 -5.19
CA ASP A 59 -4.71 34.76 -5.43
C ASP A 59 -5.61 33.84 -4.59
N ILE A 60 -5.10 32.68 -4.18
CA ILE A 60 -5.80 31.65 -3.41
C ILE A 60 -4.88 31.21 -2.26
N ILE A 61 -5.43 31.12 -1.05
CA ILE A 61 -4.74 30.56 0.11
C ILE A 61 -5.52 29.36 0.64
N GLU A 62 -4.81 28.33 1.07
CA GLU A 62 -5.36 27.08 1.63
C GLU A 62 -5.40 27.17 3.15
N THR A 63 -6.50 26.71 3.77
CA THR A 63 -6.64 26.70 5.24
C THR A 63 -5.62 25.75 5.89
N ASN A 64 -5.25 26.04 7.14
CA ASN A 64 -4.36 25.16 7.93
C ASN A 64 -5.14 23.95 8.48
N THR A 65 -5.62 23.06 7.60
CA THR A 65 -6.54 21.97 7.94
C THR A 65 -6.26 20.64 7.22
N PHE A 66 -5.12 20.50 6.58
CA PHE A 66 -4.73 19.29 5.85
C PHE A 66 -4.87 18.00 6.66
N GLY A 67 -4.52 18.06 7.95
CA GLY A 67 -4.56 16.93 8.88
C GLY A 67 -5.76 16.98 9.84
N ALA A 68 -6.67 17.93 9.73
CA ALA A 68 -7.74 18.17 10.70
C ALA A 68 -8.94 17.22 10.57
N THR A 69 -8.69 15.93 10.30
CA THR A 69 -9.68 14.84 10.32
C THR A 69 -9.75 14.20 11.71
N ALA A 70 -10.89 13.59 12.06
CA ALA A 70 -11.07 12.97 13.38
C ALA A 70 -9.97 11.95 13.72
N HIS A 71 -9.63 11.08 12.77
CA HIS A 71 -8.62 10.04 12.98
C HIS A 71 -7.21 10.59 13.16
N LYS A 72 -6.80 11.58 12.38
CA LYS A 72 -5.48 12.22 12.54
C LYS A 72 -5.40 13.03 13.83
N LEU A 73 -6.45 13.75 14.19
CA LEU A 73 -6.53 14.49 15.45
C LEU A 73 -6.52 13.59 16.67
N GLN A 74 -7.07 12.37 16.58
CA GLN A 74 -7.05 11.37 17.65
C GLN A 74 -5.64 11.02 18.11
N GLN A 75 -4.65 11.05 17.21
CA GLN A 75 -3.25 10.80 17.57
C GLN A 75 -2.69 11.82 18.57
N TYR A 76 -3.35 12.98 18.68
CA TYR A 76 -3.02 14.05 19.61
C TYR A 76 -4.06 14.20 20.72
N GLY A 77 -5.09 13.35 20.77
CA GLY A 77 -6.21 13.47 21.72
C GLY A 77 -7.13 14.66 21.43
N LEU A 78 -7.21 15.09 20.17
CA LEU A 78 -7.92 16.28 19.72
C LEU A 78 -9.13 15.97 18.82
N GLU A 79 -9.57 14.72 18.76
CA GLU A 79 -10.69 14.30 17.91
C GLU A 79 -12.00 15.05 18.23
N GLY A 80 -12.21 15.42 19.48
CA GLY A 80 -13.35 16.21 19.92
C GLY A 80 -13.33 17.68 19.48
N SER A 81 -12.17 18.17 19.02
CA SER A 81 -11.96 19.55 18.56
C SER A 81 -11.98 19.71 17.05
N LEU A 82 -12.37 18.67 16.30
CA LEU A 82 -12.39 18.68 14.84
C LEU A 82 -13.12 19.92 14.28
N TYR A 83 -14.34 20.15 14.74
CA TYR A 83 -15.15 21.27 14.26
C TYR A 83 -14.47 22.61 14.56
N ASP A 84 -14.06 22.84 15.80
CA ASP A 84 -13.48 24.11 16.25
C ASP A 84 -12.17 24.43 15.50
N ILE A 85 -11.31 23.43 15.28
CA ILE A 85 -10.04 23.59 14.54
C ILE A 85 -10.31 24.00 13.10
N ASN A 86 -11.18 23.28 12.39
CA ASN A 86 -11.48 23.57 10.97
C ASN A 86 -12.19 24.92 10.81
N PHE A 87 -13.18 25.21 11.67
CA PHE A 87 -13.89 26.48 11.66
C PHE A 87 -12.95 27.66 11.93
N ALA A 88 -12.11 27.57 12.97
CA ALA A 88 -11.15 28.62 13.32
C ALA A 88 -10.13 28.84 12.19
N ALA A 89 -9.59 27.78 11.60
CA ALA A 89 -8.66 27.88 10.50
C ALA A 89 -9.24 28.60 9.28
N ALA A 90 -10.51 28.30 8.92
CA ALA A 90 -11.20 29.00 7.85
C ALA A 90 -11.42 30.49 8.19
N LYS A 91 -11.79 30.81 9.44
CA LYS A 91 -11.92 32.20 9.88
C LYS A 91 -10.60 32.97 9.81
N ILE A 92 -9.49 32.37 10.27
CA ILE A 92 -8.16 33.00 10.23
C ILE A 92 -7.74 33.25 8.78
N ALA A 93 -7.93 32.28 7.88
CA ALA A 93 -7.63 32.43 6.47
C ALA A 93 -8.50 33.54 5.84
N ARG A 94 -9.79 33.59 6.16
CA ARG A 94 -10.71 34.65 5.69
C ARG A 94 -10.29 36.03 6.17
N GLU A 95 -9.91 36.18 7.43
CA GLU A 95 -9.40 37.45 7.99
C GLU A 95 -8.12 37.90 7.29
N ALA A 96 -7.17 36.96 7.05
CA ALA A 96 -5.94 37.26 6.32
C ALA A 96 -6.20 37.65 4.87
N ALA A 97 -7.12 36.96 4.20
CA ALA A 97 -7.47 37.14 2.80
C ALA A 97 -8.16 38.50 2.57
N GLY A 98 -9.11 38.86 3.42
CA GLY A 98 -10.00 40.01 3.16
C GLY A 98 -10.59 39.92 1.74
N ASP A 99 -10.46 41.01 0.96
CA ASP A 99 -10.86 41.08 -0.46
C ASP A 99 -9.69 40.80 -1.44
N ARG A 100 -8.54 40.30 -0.97
CA ARG A 100 -7.32 40.18 -1.77
C ARG A 100 -7.09 38.77 -2.29
N ALA A 101 -7.60 37.73 -1.63
CA ALA A 101 -7.43 36.35 -1.99
C ALA A 101 -8.67 35.50 -1.68
N TYR A 102 -8.86 34.41 -2.41
CA TYR A 102 -9.87 33.42 -2.13
C TYR A 102 -9.35 32.43 -1.06
N VAL A 103 -10.28 31.88 -0.30
CA VAL A 103 -9.96 30.88 0.75
C VAL A 103 -10.41 29.50 0.30
N ALA A 104 -9.47 28.60 0.14
CA ALA A 104 -9.70 27.21 -0.15
C ALA A 104 -9.70 26.39 1.13
N GLY A 105 -10.78 25.67 1.41
CA GLY A 105 -10.84 24.71 2.50
C GLY A 105 -10.00 23.47 2.15
N ALA A 106 -8.82 23.34 2.76
CA ALA A 106 -7.91 22.24 2.51
C ALA A 106 -8.35 20.96 3.24
N ILE A 107 -8.51 19.87 2.50
CA ILE A 107 -8.86 18.54 3.00
C ILE A 107 -7.87 17.53 2.44
N GLY A 108 -7.10 16.89 3.33
CA GLY A 108 -6.19 15.80 2.98
C GLY A 108 -6.80 14.42 3.20
N PRO A 109 -6.08 13.33 2.88
CA PRO A 109 -6.50 11.97 3.12
C PRO A 109 -6.82 11.72 4.60
N LEU A 110 -7.78 10.83 4.88
CA LEU A 110 -8.21 10.48 6.25
C LEU A 110 -7.08 9.90 7.12
N GLY A 111 -6.08 9.27 6.49
CA GLY A 111 -5.07 8.49 7.21
C GLY A 111 -5.55 7.11 7.61
N LEU A 112 -6.72 6.70 7.11
CA LEU A 112 -7.32 5.38 7.22
C LEU A 112 -7.26 4.67 5.88
N ARG A 113 -7.28 3.34 5.92
CA ARG A 113 -7.52 2.55 4.70
C ARG A 113 -9.01 2.32 4.53
N ILE A 114 -9.52 2.71 3.38
CA ILE A 114 -10.92 2.51 3.02
C ILE A 114 -11.08 1.30 2.10
N GLU A 115 -12.31 0.86 1.87
CA GLU A 115 -12.62 -0.17 0.87
C GLU A 115 -11.99 0.19 -0.50
N PRO A 116 -11.55 -0.82 -1.26
CA PRO A 116 -11.49 -2.25 -0.94
C PRO A 116 -10.22 -2.66 -0.16
N TYR A 117 -9.34 -1.73 0.20
CA TYR A 117 -8.03 -2.00 0.79
C TYR A 117 -8.02 -1.94 2.32
N GLY A 118 -9.10 -1.53 2.95
CA GLY A 118 -9.23 -1.38 4.41
C GLY A 118 -10.62 -1.66 4.94
N PRO A 119 -10.79 -1.59 6.25
CA PRO A 119 -12.06 -1.92 6.91
C PRO A 119 -13.10 -0.80 6.85
N THR A 120 -12.70 0.44 6.55
CA THR A 120 -13.60 1.60 6.53
C THR A 120 -14.40 1.61 5.24
N SER A 121 -15.71 1.57 5.34
CA SER A 121 -16.59 1.60 4.16
C SER A 121 -16.55 2.94 3.44
N PHE A 122 -16.97 2.96 2.17
CA PHE A 122 -17.09 4.21 1.40
C PHE A 122 -18.04 5.20 2.05
N ASP A 123 -19.17 4.73 2.60
CA ASP A 123 -20.13 5.61 3.25
C ASP A 123 -19.57 6.19 4.56
N GLU A 124 -18.87 5.39 5.35
CA GLU A 124 -18.18 5.86 6.55
C GLU A 124 -17.09 6.89 6.22
N ALA A 125 -16.29 6.65 5.19
CA ALA A 125 -15.30 7.61 4.70
C ALA A 125 -15.96 8.92 4.24
N THR A 126 -17.10 8.84 3.55
CA THR A 126 -17.88 10.03 3.14
C THR A 126 -18.33 10.84 4.34
N GLU A 127 -18.87 10.21 5.38
CA GLU A 127 -19.31 10.91 6.61
C GLU A 127 -18.14 11.55 7.37
N LEU A 128 -16.97 10.90 7.40
CA LEU A 128 -15.76 11.49 7.99
C LEU A 128 -15.32 12.76 7.25
N PHE A 129 -15.35 12.77 5.92
CA PHE A 129 -15.05 13.96 5.12
C PHE A 129 -16.11 15.04 5.28
N LYS A 130 -17.40 14.69 5.38
CA LYS A 130 -18.48 15.63 5.62
C LYS A 130 -18.30 16.39 6.94
N ALA A 131 -17.87 15.72 8.00
CA ALA A 131 -17.65 16.36 9.28
C ALA A 131 -16.62 17.50 9.18
N GLN A 132 -15.52 17.29 8.44
CA GLN A 132 -14.51 18.30 8.20
C GLN A 132 -15.04 19.40 7.24
N ALA A 133 -15.64 19.01 6.12
CA ALA A 133 -16.15 19.93 5.12
C ALA A 133 -17.23 20.87 5.67
N THR A 134 -18.11 20.38 6.57
CA THR A 134 -19.14 21.19 7.23
C THR A 134 -18.51 22.33 8.05
N ALA A 135 -17.50 22.04 8.87
CA ALA A 135 -16.85 23.07 9.67
C ALA A 135 -16.13 24.12 8.81
N LEU A 136 -15.50 23.71 7.73
CA LEU A 136 -14.87 24.61 6.75
C LEU A 136 -15.89 25.48 6.04
N LEU A 137 -17.02 24.91 5.62
CA LEU A 137 -18.13 25.62 4.98
C LEU A 137 -18.72 26.69 5.93
N ASP A 138 -19.00 26.32 7.16
CA ASP A 138 -19.48 27.25 8.20
C ASP A 138 -18.45 28.35 8.50
N GLY A 139 -17.16 28.03 8.37
CA GLY A 139 -16.05 28.99 8.48
C GLY A 139 -15.98 30.00 7.33
N GLY A 140 -16.66 29.74 6.21
CA GLY A 140 -16.82 30.66 5.09
C GLY A 140 -15.72 30.56 4.04
N VAL A 141 -15.36 29.35 3.61
CA VAL A 141 -14.46 29.10 2.48
C VAL A 141 -15.15 29.41 1.14
N ASP A 142 -14.39 29.78 0.10
CA ASP A 142 -14.90 30.07 -1.25
C ASP A 142 -14.93 28.85 -2.16
N LEU A 143 -14.07 27.84 -1.86
CA LEU A 143 -13.91 26.60 -2.60
C LEU A 143 -13.30 25.56 -1.68
N PHE A 144 -13.26 24.31 -2.13
CA PHE A 144 -12.53 23.23 -1.48
C PHE A 144 -11.30 22.83 -2.28
N CYS A 145 -10.18 22.56 -1.59
CA CYS A 145 -8.99 21.92 -2.13
C CYS A 145 -8.83 20.54 -1.50
N LEU A 146 -9.12 19.50 -2.28
CA LEU A 146 -8.90 18.11 -1.91
C LEU A 146 -7.49 17.74 -2.36
N GLU A 147 -6.52 17.70 -1.44
CA GLU A 147 -5.11 17.68 -1.77
C GLU A 147 -4.37 16.43 -1.28
N THR A 148 -3.32 16.05 -2.00
CA THR A 148 -2.35 15.01 -1.61
C THR A 148 -2.96 13.61 -1.49
N PHE A 149 -3.97 13.31 -2.30
CA PHE A 149 -4.58 11.97 -2.35
C PHE A 149 -3.76 11.02 -3.23
N SER A 150 -3.53 9.81 -2.72
CA SER A 150 -2.87 8.72 -3.47
C SER A 150 -3.87 7.68 -3.96
N ASP A 151 -5.02 7.55 -3.29
CA ASP A 151 -6.09 6.60 -3.61
C ASP A 151 -7.25 7.32 -4.29
N VAL A 152 -7.55 6.87 -5.51
CA VAL A 152 -8.68 7.42 -6.31
C VAL A 152 -10.03 7.10 -5.68
N SER A 153 -10.15 6.00 -4.93
CA SER A 153 -11.39 5.66 -4.23
C SER A 153 -11.63 6.58 -3.04
N GLU A 154 -10.56 7.01 -2.36
CA GLU A 154 -10.65 7.92 -1.23
C GLU A 154 -11.02 9.34 -1.66
N ILE A 155 -10.36 9.90 -2.68
CA ILE A 155 -10.70 11.25 -3.17
C ILE A 155 -12.12 11.30 -3.74
N ARG A 156 -12.64 10.19 -4.30
CA ARG A 156 -14.03 10.09 -4.72
C ARG A 156 -15.00 10.33 -3.55
N GLN A 157 -14.72 9.74 -2.37
CA GLN A 157 -15.57 9.94 -1.20
C GLN A 157 -15.47 11.38 -0.68
N ALA A 158 -14.29 12.00 -0.76
CA ALA A 158 -14.13 13.41 -0.42
C ALA A 158 -14.93 14.33 -1.38
N ILE A 159 -14.89 14.08 -2.69
CA ILE A 159 -15.72 14.82 -3.68
C ILE A 159 -17.19 14.62 -3.37
N ARG A 160 -17.63 13.38 -3.14
CA ARG A 160 -19.01 13.05 -2.79
C ARG A 160 -19.45 13.81 -1.53
N ALA A 161 -18.64 13.80 -0.49
CA ALA A 161 -18.91 14.48 0.77
C ALA A 161 -19.18 15.99 0.58
N VAL A 162 -18.31 16.68 -0.19
CA VAL A 162 -18.49 18.11 -0.47
C VAL A 162 -19.74 18.35 -1.32
N ARG A 163 -19.98 17.55 -2.37
CA ARG A 163 -21.15 17.70 -3.26
C ARG A 163 -22.48 17.44 -2.56
N GLU A 164 -22.51 16.58 -1.54
CA GLU A 164 -23.71 16.36 -0.72
C GLU A 164 -23.99 17.53 0.23
N LEU A 165 -23.01 18.40 0.50
CA LEU A 165 -23.16 19.58 1.37
C LEU A 165 -23.40 20.87 0.60
N CYS A 166 -22.73 21.07 -0.55
CA CYS A 166 -22.78 22.35 -1.27
C CYS A 166 -22.34 22.26 -2.73
N ASP A 167 -22.56 23.37 -3.48
CA ASP A 167 -22.16 23.55 -4.88
C ASP A 167 -20.87 24.40 -5.03
N LEU A 168 -20.08 24.57 -3.97
CA LEU A 168 -18.82 25.28 -4.06
C LEU A 168 -17.83 24.54 -4.98
N PRO A 169 -16.97 25.28 -5.72
CA PRO A 169 -15.96 24.67 -6.58
C PRO A 169 -15.00 23.75 -5.82
N ILE A 170 -14.57 22.69 -6.49
CA ILE A 170 -13.61 21.71 -5.97
C ILE A 170 -12.37 21.68 -6.86
N ILE A 171 -11.20 21.93 -6.27
CA ILE A 171 -9.90 21.57 -6.82
C ILE A 171 -9.57 20.17 -6.25
N ALA A 172 -9.45 19.16 -7.11
CA ALA A 172 -9.12 17.80 -6.72
C ALA A 172 -7.70 17.43 -7.19
N GLN A 173 -6.81 17.12 -6.25
CA GLN A 173 -5.39 16.91 -6.52
C GLN A 173 -4.93 15.54 -6.06
N MET A 174 -4.33 14.80 -6.99
CA MET A 174 -3.62 13.57 -6.70
C MET A 174 -2.14 13.86 -6.39
N THR A 175 -1.53 12.99 -5.61
CA THR A 175 -0.08 12.95 -5.46
C THR A 175 0.50 11.78 -6.22
N ILE A 176 1.63 11.99 -6.87
CA ILE A 176 2.32 11.00 -7.68
C ILE A 176 3.73 10.73 -7.15
N MET A 177 4.24 9.56 -7.50
CA MET A 177 5.59 9.13 -7.20
C MET A 177 6.55 9.51 -8.35
N THR A 178 7.81 9.16 -8.22
CA THR A 178 8.85 9.48 -9.21
C THR A 178 8.63 8.84 -10.58
N ASP A 179 7.83 7.77 -10.65
CA ASP A 179 7.40 7.14 -11.90
C ASP A 179 6.25 7.86 -12.61
N GLY A 180 5.72 8.92 -12.00
CA GLY A 180 4.60 9.69 -12.53
C GLY A 180 3.22 9.08 -12.23
N ASN A 181 3.12 7.97 -11.50
CA ASN A 181 1.87 7.34 -11.10
C ASN A 181 1.56 7.58 -9.62
N THR A 182 0.31 7.37 -9.19
CA THR A 182 -0.02 7.39 -7.76
C THR A 182 0.64 6.22 -7.02
N LEU A 183 0.69 6.27 -5.69
CA LEU A 183 1.21 5.18 -4.86
C LEU A 183 0.56 3.81 -5.18
N PHE A 184 -0.69 3.82 -5.61
CA PHE A 184 -1.44 2.62 -5.99
C PHE A 184 -1.33 2.28 -7.50
N GLY A 185 -0.42 2.93 -8.22
CA GLY A 185 -0.13 2.65 -9.63
C GLY A 185 -1.15 3.21 -10.64
N THR A 186 -2.06 4.09 -10.20
CA THR A 186 -3.01 4.74 -11.12
C THR A 186 -2.28 5.81 -11.93
N THR A 187 -2.39 5.74 -13.26
CA THR A 187 -1.74 6.69 -14.18
C THR A 187 -2.45 8.05 -14.21
N PRO A 188 -1.74 9.13 -14.64
CA PRO A 188 -2.32 10.45 -14.77
C PRO A 188 -3.57 10.51 -15.64
N GLU A 189 -3.60 9.78 -16.73
CA GLU A 189 -4.74 9.72 -17.64
C GLU A 189 -5.97 9.15 -16.93
N VAL A 190 -5.81 8.01 -16.26
CA VAL A 190 -6.90 7.27 -15.60
C VAL A 190 -7.50 8.06 -14.43
N PHE A 191 -6.68 8.64 -13.55
CA PHE A 191 -7.26 9.40 -12.45
C PHE A 191 -7.87 10.72 -12.92
N THR A 192 -7.34 11.33 -13.98
CA THR A 192 -7.90 12.56 -14.55
C THR A 192 -9.30 12.34 -15.11
N GLU A 193 -9.52 11.29 -15.92
CA GLU A 193 -10.84 10.93 -16.42
C GLU A 193 -11.83 10.69 -15.28
N ARG A 194 -11.41 9.92 -14.25
CA ARG A 194 -12.26 9.65 -13.08
C ARG A 194 -12.64 10.90 -12.30
N LEU A 195 -11.69 11.80 -12.04
CA LEU A 195 -11.95 13.04 -11.31
C LEU A 195 -12.87 13.97 -12.10
N ASP A 196 -12.75 14.00 -13.44
CA ASP A 196 -13.66 14.73 -14.33
C ASP A 196 -15.09 14.17 -14.23
N ASP A 197 -15.24 12.86 -14.34
CA ASP A 197 -16.53 12.15 -14.25
C ASP A 197 -17.20 12.33 -12.87
N TRP A 198 -16.42 12.44 -11.80
CA TRP A 198 -16.95 12.62 -10.43
C TRP A 198 -17.24 14.08 -10.08
N GLY A 199 -17.04 14.98 -11.02
CA GLY A 199 -17.48 16.37 -10.89
C GLY A 199 -16.48 17.29 -10.19
N ALA A 200 -15.17 17.03 -10.26
CA ALA A 200 -14.16 18.01 -9.91
C ALA A 200 -14.22 19.19 -10.90
N ASP A 201 -14.11 20.42 -10.41
CA ASP A 201 -14.10 21.61 -11.26
C ASP A 201 -12.71 21.91 -11.81
N VAL A 202 -11.68 21.64 -11.01
CA VAL A 202 -10.26 21.71 -11.38
C VAL A 202 -9.59 20.40 -10.96
N ILE A 203 -8.77 19.84 -11.84
CA ILE A 203 -8.05 18.60 -11.58
C ILE A 203 -6.56 18.88 -11.52
N GLY A 204 -5.84 18.33 -10.56
CA GLY A 204 -4.45 18.70 -10.41
C GLY A 204 -3.56 17.68 -9.73
N LEU A 205 -2.34 18.14 -9.53
CA LEU A 205 -1.27 17.42 -8.87
C LEU A 205 -0.62 18.29 -7.81
N ASN A 206 -0.39 17.73 -6.63
CA ASN A 206 0.39 18.40 -5.60
C ASN A 206 1.30 17.44 -4.84
N CYS A 207 2.29 17.99 -4.15
CA CYS A 207 3.20 17.24 -3.29
C CYS A 207 3.94 16.07 -3.99
N GLY A 208 4.44 15.09 -3.23
CA GLY A 208 5.12 13.87 -3.70
C GLY A 208 6.45 14.11 -4.38
N VAL A 209 6.45 14.88 -5.43
CA VAL A 209 7.60 15.08 -6.32
C VAL A 209 7.87 16.55 -6.66
N GLY A 210 8.99 16.80 -7.32
CA GLY A 210 9.39 18.13 -7.79
C GLY A 210 8.73 18.52 -9.14
N PRO A 211 8.98 19.75 -9.61
CA PRO A 211 8.26 20.35 -10.73
C PRO A 211 8.44 19.62 -12.08
N ALA A 212 9.57 18.95 -12.31
CA ALA A 212 9.82 18.27 -13.58
C ALA A 212 8.89 17.08 -13.79
N ILE A 213 8.69 16.25 -12.75
CA ILE A 213 7.84 15.06 -12.81
C ILE A 213 6.36 15.46 -12.89
N ILE A 214 5.95 16.50 -12.14
CA ILE A 214 4.59 17.04 -12.23
C ILE A 214 4.31 17.57 -13.65
N LEU A 215 5.26 18.20 -14.30
CA LEU A 215 5.09 18.67 -15.67
C LEU A 215 4.77 17.53 -16.65
N ASN A 216 5.55 16.47 -16.60
CA ASN A 216 5.34 15.31 -17.48
C ASN A 216 3.95 14.66 -17.25
N ALA A 217 3.52 14.55 -16.00
CA ALA A 217 2.19 14.05 -15.68
C ALA A 217 1.07 14.99 -16.12
N LEU A 218 1.27 16.30 -15.98
CA LEU A 218 0.32 17.32 -16.40
C LEU A 218 0.07 17.30 -17.92
N GLU A 219 1.12 17.05 -18.71
CA GLU A 219 1.02 16.90 -20.17
C GLU A 219 0.10 15.73 -20.53
N LYS A 220 0.27 14.58 -19.89
CA LYS A 220 -0.61 13.41 -20.06
C LYS A 220 -2.07 13.69 -19.63
N MET A 221 -2.25 14.38 -18.50
CA MET A 221 -3.58 14.78 -18.02
C MET A 221 -4.29 15.67 -19.05
N ARG A 222 -3.55 16.59 -19.71
CA ARG A 222 -4.11 17.49 -20.72
C ARG A 222 -4.67 16.78 -21.93
N GLU A 223 -4.15 15.60 -22.27
CA GLU A 223 -4.62 14.81 -23.42
C GLU A 223 -6.04 14.25 -23.21
N VAL A 224 -6.45 13.99 -21.96
CA VAL A 224 -7.70 13.30 -21.63
C VAL A 224 -8.79 14.18 -21.03
N THR A 225 -8.50 15.45 -20.69
CA THR A 225 -9.53 16.38 -20.16
C THR A 225 -9.44 17.78 -20.74
N LYS A 226 -10.60 18.47 -20.77
CA LYS A 226 -10.71 19.90 -21.08
C LYS A 226 -10.83 20.76 -19.83
N LYS A 227 -10.93 20.16 -18.65
CA LYS A 227 -10.99 20.87 -17.37
C LYS A 227 -9.73 21.69 -17.15
N LYS A 228 -9.82 22.68 -16.30
CA LYS A 228 -8.65 23.45 -15.84
C LYS A 228 -7.77 22.58 -14.98
N LEU A 229 -6.46 22.72 -15.16
CA LEU A 229 -5.47 21.94 -14.42
C LEU A 229 -4.79 22.78 -13.34
N SER A 230 -4.42 22.12 -12.24
CA SER A 230 -3.67 22.66 -11.11
C SER A 230 -2.33 21.98 -10.95
N ALA A 231 -1.27 22.73 -10.61
CA ALA A 231 0.07 22.23 -10.34
C ALA A 231 0.70 22.89 -9.12
N GLN A 232 0.91 22.13 -8.04
CA GLN A 232 1.52 22.57 -6.78
C GLN A 232 2.66 21.63 -6.36
N PRO A 233 3.81 21.62 -7.08
CA PRO A 233 4.94 20.76 -6.77
C PRO A 233 5.62 21.11 -5.47
N ASN A 234 6.35 20.13 -4.91
CA ASN A 234 7.35 20.41 -3.88
C ASN A 234 8.51 21.24 -4.45
N ALA A 235 9.23 21.95 -3.59
CA ALA A 235 10.50 22.59 -3.95
C ALA A 235 11.61 21.54 -4.16
N GLY A 236 11.35 20.55 -5.03
CA GLY A 236 12.20 19.39 -5.30
C GLY A 236 11.87 18.19 -4.41
N LEU A 237 12.67 17.13 -4.56
CA LEU A 237 12.56 15.95 -3.69
C LEU A 237 13.15 16.26 -2.30
N PRO A 238 12.49 15.79 -1.22
CA PRO A 238 13.03 15.96 0.11
C PRO A 238 14.35 15.19 0.26
N ARG A 239 15.35 15.83 0.89
CA ARG A 239 16.58 15.20 1.33
C ARG A 239 16.59 15.16 2.85
N ASP A 240 16.72 13.98 3.41
CA ASP A 240 16.92 13.84 4.84
C ASP A 240 18.36 14.19 5.20
N VAL A 241 18.53 15.15 6.11
CA VAL A 241 19.80 15.51 6.71
C VAL A 241 19.61 15.52 8.22
N GLN A 242 20.08 14.48 8.89
CA GLN A 242 19.97 14.32 10.36
C GLN A 242 18.50 14.33 10.86
N GLY A 243 17.59 13.64 10.16
CA GLY A 243 16.17 13.58 10.52
C GLY A 243 15.37 14.84 10.13
N ARG A 244 15.97 15.74 9.34
CA ARG A 244 15.31 16.94 8.82
C ARG A 244 15.15 16.86 7.32
N GLN A 245 13.95 17.14 6.84
CA GLN A 245 13.67 17.19 5.41
C GLN A 245 14.01 18.57 4.84
N PHE A 246 14.97 18.58 3.91
CA PHE A 246 15.38 19.78 3.18
C PHE A 246 14.94 19.68 1.73
N TYR A 247 14.39 20.77 1.23
CA TYR A 247 13.98 20.93 -0.15
C TYR A 247 14.96 21.89 -0.86
N MET A 248 15.50 21.48 -2.01
CA MET A 248 16.65 22.11 -2.62
C MET A 248 16.36 22.92 -3.88
N CYS A 249 15.12 22.92 -4.39
CA CYS A 249 14.79 23.73 -5.55
C CYS A 249 14.74 25.21 -5.17
N SER A 250 15.44 26.03 -5.94
CA SER A 250 15.39 27.48 -5.74
C SER A 250 14.10 28.12 -6.29
N PRO A 251 13.73 29.30 -5.80
CA PRO A 251 12.60 30.07 -6.33
C PRO A 251 12.69 30.32 -7.85
N GLU A 252 13.91 30.56 -8.38
CA GLU A 252 14.14 30.77 -9.82
C GLU A 252 13.87 29.52 -10.63
N TYR A 253 14.25 28.36 -10.11
CA TYR A 253 13.95 27.08 -10.77
C TYR A 253 12.45 26.83 -10.83
N MET A 254 11.73 27.00 -9.72
CA MET A 254 10.28 26.87 -9.66
C MET A 254 9.57 27.82 -10.62
N SER A 255 10.01 29.09 -10.70
CA SER A 255 9.48 30.10 -11.63
C SER A 255 9.63 29.69 -13.10
N LYS A 256 10.75 29.03 -13.48
CA LYS A 256 10.91 28.50 -14.85
C LYS A 256 9.87 27.41 -15.16
N PHE A 257 9.57 26.55 -14.21
CA PHE A 257 8.55 25.52 -14.36
C PHE A 257 7.13 26.08 -14.36
N ALA A 258 6.86 27.14 -13.62
CA ALA A 258 5.56 27.82 -13.66
C ALA A 258 5.20 28.23 -15.10
N LYS A 259 6.15 28.76 -15.88
CA LYS A 259 5.94 29.09 -17.29
C LYS A 259 5.62 27.85 -18.14
N ARG A 260 6.26 26.73 -17.88
CA ARG A 260 6.01 25.47 -18.59
C ARG A 260 4.66 24.88 -18.21
N PHE A 261 4.25 24.93 -16.94
CA PHE A 261 2.91 24.53 -16.50
C PHE A 261 1.81 25.32 -17.22
N ILE A 262 2.00 26.65 -17.38
CA ILE A 262 1.09 27.49 -18.16
C ILE A 262 0.98 27.00 -19.60
N GLN A 263 2.10 26.68 -20.23
CA GLN A 263 2.15 26.19 -21.63
C GLN A 263 1.46 24.83 -21.77
N SER A 264 1.57 23.97 -20.77
CA SER A 264 0.89 22.65 -20.71
C SER A 264 -0.57 22.75 -20.23
N GLY A 265 -1.11 23.96 -20.07
CA GLY A 265 -2.53 24.20 -19.82
C GLY A 265 -2.94 24.33 -18.36
N ALA A 266 -2.00 24.40 -17.41
CA ALA A 266 -2.34 24.70 -16.02
C ALA A 266 -2.86 26.14 -15.87
N LYS A 267 -3.90 26.29 -15.07
CA LYS A 267 -4.54 27.58 -14.75
C LYS A 267 -4.42 27.94 -13.27
N PHE A 268 -4.07 26.98 -12.43
CA PHE A 268 -3.84 27.14 -11.00
C PHE A 268 -2.43 26.65 -10.67
N ILE A 269 -1.54 27.54 -10.23
CA ILE A 269 -0.12 27.24 -10.06
C ILE A 269 0.33 27.76 -8.70
N GLY A 270 0.89 26.89 -7.89
CA GLY A 270 1.41 27.20 -6.56
C GLY A 270 2.59 26.33 -6.20
N GLY A 271 2.72 26.03 -4.92
CA GLY A 271 3.74 25.14 -4.40
C GLY A 271 3.22 24.30 -3.26
N CYS A 272 3.93 23.23 -2.93
CA CYS A 272 3.69 22.38 -1.77
C CYS A 272 4.95 22.34 -0.88
N CYS A 273 5.29 21.23 -0.27
CA CYS A 273 6.36 21.13 0.71
C CYS A 273 7.68 21.79 0.26
N GLY A 274 8.29 22.52 1.19
CA GLY A 274 9.55 23.26 0.98
C GLY A 274 9.42 24.57 0.23
N THR A 275 8.25 24.92 -0.31
CA THR A 275 8.05 26.25 -0.92
C THR A 275 7.85 27.31 0.15
N THR A 276 8.30 28.52 -0.15
CA THR A 276 8.28 29.69 0.73
C THR A 276 7.64 30.88 0.02
N PRO A 277 7.34 31.98 0.70
CA PRO A 277 6.86 33.21 0.05
C PRO A 277 7.76 33.70 -1.10
N ALA A 278 9.08 33.46 -1.04
CA ALA A 278 9.99 33.78 -2.13
C ALA A 278 9.71 32.97 -3.40
N HIS A 279 9.38 31.67 -3.26
CA HIS A 279 8.97 30.83 -4.38
C HIS A 279 7.66 31.33 -5.01
N ILE A 280 6.65 31.60 -4.18
CA ILE A 280 5.35 32.08 -4.65
C ILE A 280 5.46 33.46 -5.31
N LYS A 281 6.33 34.33 -4.79
CA LYS A 281 6.59 35.62 -5.42
C LYS A 281 7.11 35.49 -6.85
N LEU A 282 8.11 34.65 -7.08
CA LEU A 282 8.65 34.45 -8.43
C LEU A 282 7.72 33.65 -9.35
N ILE A 283 6.89 32.77 -8.81
CA ILE A 283 5.80 32.11 -9.56
C ILE A 283 4.78 33.19 -9.99
N SER A 284 4.35 34.06 -9.06
CA SER A 284 3.42 35.16 -9.34
C SER A 284 3.96 36.10 -10.40
N ASP A 285 5.22 36.49 -10.30
CA ASP A 285 5.87 37.34 -11.32
C ASP A 285 5.89 36.66 -12.69
N ALA A 286 6.15 35.34 -12.75
CA ALA A 286 6.11 34.57 -13.99
C ALA A 286 4.71 34.48 -14.60
N VAL A 287 3.68 34.29 -13.77
CA VAL A 287 2.28 34.25 -14.18
C VAL A 287 1.84 35.59 -14.73
N HIS A 288 2.15 36.71 -14.07
CA HIS A 288 1.83 38.05 -14.54
C HIS A 288 2.55 38.41 -15.84
N ALA A 289 3.81 37.97 -16.03
CA ALA A 289 4.54 38.18 -17.27
C ALA A 289 3.98 37.35 -18.45
N ALA A 290 3.28 36.25 -18.19
CA ALA A 290 2.66 35.37 -19.19
C ALA A 290 1.24 35.79 -19.60
N SER A 291 0.75 37.00 -19.22
CA SER A 291 -0.55 37.56 -19.60
C SER A 291 -0.74 37.64 -21.13
N PRO A 292 -2.00 37.66 -21.68
CA PRO A 292 -2.30 37.41 -23.11
C PRO A 292 -1.59 38.27 -24.17
N ARG A 293 -0.90 39.33 -23.78
CA ARG A 293 -0.05 40.12 -24.67
C ARG A 293 1.25 39.43 -25.09
N ALA A 294 1.70 38.39 -24.38
CA ALA A 294 2.97 37.70 -24.61
C ALA A 294 2.84 36.42 -25.46
N GLN A 295 1.64 35.98 -25.82
CA GLN A 295 1.43 34.73 -26.57
C GLN A 295 1.71 34.80 -28.09
N LYS A 296 2.11 35.95 -28.61
CA LYS A 296 2.56 36.09 -30.02
C LYS A 296 4.09 36.06 -30.08
N GLY A 297 4.68 34.88 -30.09
CA GLY A 297 6.05 34.73 -30.51
C GLY A 297 7.03 33.99 -29.62
N PHE A 298 6.69 32.81 -29.19
CA PHE A 298 7.73 31.83 -28.79
C PHE A 298 7.62 30.60 -29.70
N ALA A 299 8.54 30.59 -30.69
CA ALA A 299 8.82 29.39 -31.46
C ALA A 299 9.25 28.29 -30.53
N ALA A 300 8.75 27.09 -30.78
CA ALA A 300 9.26 25.85 -30.21
C ALA A 300 10.79 25.81 -30.41
N GLY A 301 11.55 25.81 -29.34
CA GLY A 301 12.98 25.78 -29.46
C GLY A 301 13.69 25.82 -28.12
N THR A 302 13.72 24.75 -27.45
CA THR A 302 14.85 24.04 -26.86
C THR A 302 14.27 22.87 -26.08
N GLN A 303 14.20 21.73 -26.75
CA GLN A 303 14.12 20.46 -26.02
C GLN A 303 15.32 20.44 -25.10
N VAL A 304 15.07 20.64 -23.81
CA VAL A 304 16.00 20.12 -22.83
C VAL A 304 15.89 18.62 -23.02
N HIS A 305 16.90 18.03 -23.64
CA HIS A 305 17.15 16.62 -23.51
C HIS A 305 17.27 16.38 -21.99
N VAL A 306 16.19 15.98 -21.36
CA VAL A 306 16.28 15.03 -20.29
C VAL A 306 16.89 13.83 -21.03
N GLU A 307 18.14 13.47 -20.73
CA GLU A 307 18.61 12.14 -21.07
C GLU A 307 17.50 11.23 -20.55
N GLU A 308 16.72 10.68 -21.48
CA GLU A 308 16.01 9.45 -21.19
C GLU A 308 17.11 8.55 -20.66
N ILE A 309 17.12 8.34 -19.35
CA ILE A 309 17.77 7.19 -18.77
C ILE A 309 16.95 6.06 -19.39
N THR A 310 17.40 5.59 -20.56
CA THR A 310 16.95 4.32 -21.11
C THR A 310 17.05 3.38 -19.94
N PRO A 311 15.93 2.77 -19.47
CA PRO A 311 16.01 1.79 -18.43
C PRO A 311 17.11 0.82 -18.86
N PRO A 312 18.09 0.50 -18.01
CA PRO A 312 19.09 -0.48 -18.38
C PRO A 312 18.31 -1.69 -18.89
N ASP A 313 18.79 -2.35 -19.95
CA ASP A 313 18.16 -3.55 -20.49
C ASP A 313 18.13 -4.59 -19.36
N ILE A 314 17.07 -4.53 -18.55
CA ILE A 314 16.94 -5.28 -17.30
C ILE A 314 16.42 -6.65 -17.72
N HIS A 315 17.31 -7.61 -17.78
CA HIS A 315 16.95 -8.99 -18.00
C HIS A 315 16.25 -9.55 -16.76
N VAL A 316 14.91 -9.60 -16.78
CA VAL A 316 14.11 -10.22 -15.72
C VAL A 316 14.37 -11.73 -15.71
N VAL A 317 14.83 -12.26 -14.58
CA VAL A 317 15.12 -13.71 -14.45
C VAL A 317 13.82 -14.52 -14.62
N PRO A 318 13.75 -15.45 -15.60
CA PRO A 318 12.57 -16.29 -15.80
C PRO A 318 12.25 -17.14 -14.57
N PRO A 319 10.97 -17.43 -14.26
CA PRO A 319 10.58 -18.23 -13.09
C PRO A 319 11.33 -19.58 -12.98
N GLU A 320 11.60 -20.24 -14.10
CA GLU A 320 12.29 -21.52 -14.18
C GLU A 320 13.76 -21.45 -13.73
N GLU A 321 14.36 -20.28 -13.77
CA GLU A 321 15.77 -20.04 -13.44
C GLU A 321 15.98 -19.52 -12.03
N ARG A 322 14.89 -19.13 -11.32
CA ARG A 322 14.98 -18.49 -10.00
C ARG A 322 15.39 -19.46 -8.90
N SER A 323 14.84 -20.68 -8.92
CA SER A 323 15.06 -21.72 -7.91
C SER A 323 14.65 -23.10 -8.44
N ALA A 324 14.97 -24.20 -7.73
CA ALA A 324 14.46 -25.52 -8.07
C ALA A 324 12.94 -25.61 -7.80
N TRP A 325 12.45 -25.01 -6.72
CA TRP A 325 11.04 -24.84 -6.43
C TRP A 325 10.31 -24.08 -7.56
N GLY A 326 10.82 -22.90 -7.93
CA GLY A 326 10.26 -22.07 -9.01
C GLY A 326 10.22 -22.80 -10.35
N ARG A 327 11.26 -23.58 -10.65
CA ARG A 327 11.33 -24.42 -11.86
C ARG A 327 10.22 -25.47 -11.90
N LYS A 328 10.02 -26.21 -10.80
CA LYS A 328 8.94 -27.20 -10.69
C LYS A 328 7.57 -26.55 -10.84
N ILE A 329 7.33 -25.44 -10.12
CA ILE A 329 6.08 -24.66 -10.20
C ILE A 329 5.81 -24.21 -11.65
N ALA A 330 6.79 -23.63 -12.31
CA ALA A 330 6.65 -23.11 -13.68
C ALA A 330 6.40 -24.22 -14.72
N ARG A 331 6.93 -25.43 -14.48
CA ARG A 331 6.71 -26.60 -15.35
C ARG A 331 5.44 -27.39 -15.01
N GLY A 332 4.70 -26.98 -14.00
CA GLY A 332 3.52 -27.73 -13.51
C GLY A 332 3.87 -29.06 -12.85
N GLU A 333 5.12 -29.26 -12.42
CA GLU A 333 5.54 -30.43 -11.66
C GLU A 333 5.00 -30.37 -10.23
N PHE A 334 4.65 -31.52 -9.67
CA PHE A 334 4.12 -31.57 -8.31
C PHE A 334 5.21 -31.26 -7.29
N VAL A 335 4.92 -30.37 -6.34
CA VAL A 335 5.85 -29.96 -5.29
C VAL A 335 5.36 -30.37 -3.91
N THR A 336 6.31 -30.70 -3.02
CA THR A 336 6.06 -31.05 -1.63
C THR A 336 6.78 -30.10 -0.69
N SER A 337 6.11 -29.62 0.34
CA SER A 337 6.75 -28.82 1.37
C SER A 337 6.18 -29.07 2.77
N VAL A 338 6.99 -28.76 3.78
CA VAL A 338 6.58 -28.89 5.19
C VAL A 338 6.75 -27.57 5.90
N GLU A 339 5.73 -27.15 6.64
CA GLU A 339 5.83 -25.96 7.49
C GLU A 339 6.59 -26.27 8.77
N VAL A 340 7.67 -25.53 9.01
CA VAL A 340 8.52 -25.65 10.18
C VAL A 340 8.70 -24.30 10.86
N LEU A 341 8.23 -24.20 12.10
CA LEU A 341 8.30 -22.95 12.86
C LEU A 341 9.75 -22.58 13.20
N PRO A 342 10.13 -21.30 13.06
CA PRO A 342 11.41 -20.80 13.57
C PRO A 342 11.58 -21.10 15.07
N PRO A 343 12.84 -21.23 15.57
CA PRO A 343 13.12 -21.42 16.98
C PRO A 343 12.58 -20.28 17.84
N LYS A 344 12.18 -20.58 19.09
CA LYS A 344 11.77 -19.52 20.06
C LYS A 344 12.96 -18.71 20.57
N GLY A 345 14.15 -19.25 20.52
CA GLY A 345 15.39 -18.62 21.00
C GLY A 345 16.48 -18.67 19.94
N VAL A 346 17.72 -18.56 20.35
CA VAL A 346 18.91 -18.50 19.48
C VAL A 346 19.40 -19.87 19.00
N ASP A 347 19.00 -20.95 19.66
CA ASP A 347 19.42 -22.31 19.29
C ASP A 347 18.51 -22.89 18.20
N ALA A 348 19.06 -23.01 17.00
CA ALA A 348 18.38 -23.56 15.84
C ALA A 348 18.59 -25.09 15.66
N LYS A 349 19.44 -25.74 16.48
CA LYS A 349 19.88 -27.11 16.25
C LYS A 349 18.70 -28.07 16.04
N LYS A 350 17.74 -28.09 16.97
CA LYS A 350 16.59 -29.01 16.89
C LYS A 350 15.76 -28.78 15.61
N THR A 351 15.58 -27.54 15.22
CA THR A 351 14.85 -27.15 13.99
C THR A 351 15.62 -27.64 12.76
N LEU A 352 16.91 -27.40 12.69
CA LEU A 352 17.77 -27.84 11.58
C LEU A 352 17.85 -29.37 11.48
N ASP A 353 17.96 -30.08 12.61
CA ASP A 353 17.95 -31.56 12.63
C ASP A 353 16.62 -32.12 12.09
N SER A 354 15.49 -31.48 12.41
CA SER A 354 14.18 -31.87 11.87
C SER A 354 14.09 -31.62 10.36
N ILE A 355 14.63 -30.49 9.88
CA ILE A 355 14.63 -30.14 8.45
C ILE A 355 15.57 -31.09 7.66
N ARG A 356 16.67 -31.53 8.26
CA ARG A 356 17.56 -32.55 7.62
C ARG A 356 16.81 -33.83 7.32
N LEU A 357 15.92 -34.30 8.21
CA LEU A 357 15.08 -35.47 7.95
C LEU A 357 14.16 -35.27 6.74
N LEU A 358 13.63 -34.03 6.53
CA LEU A 358 12.79 -33.70 5.37
C LEU A 358 13.60 -33.75 4.07
N LYS A 359 14.80 -33.17 4.07
CA LYS A 359 15.71 -33.22 2.92
C LYS A 359 16.08 -34.65 2.55
N ASP A 360 16.45 -35.47 3.56
CA ASP A 360 16.86 -36.88 3.36
C ASP A 360 15.68 -37.73 2.82
N ALA A 361 14.44 -37.32 3.10
CA ALA A 361 13.23 -37.94 2.57
C ALA A 361 12.82 -37.41 1.19
N GLY A 362 13.56 -36.46 0.60
CA GLY A 362 13.28 -35.93 -0.75
C GLY A 362 12.19 -34.84 -0.83
N VAL A 363 11.84 -34.20 0.28
CA VAL A 363 10.91 -33.06 0.29
C VAL A 363 11.52 -31.88 -0.44
N ASP A 364 10.75 -31.21 -1.31
CA ASP A 364 11.25 -30.15 -2.20
C ASP A 364 11.61 -28.86 -1.45
N GLY A 365 10.85 -28.50 -0.42
CA GLY A 365 11.08 -27.26 0.31
C GLY A 365 10.51 -27.25 1.72
N VAL A 366 10.90 -26.22 2.49
CA VAL A 366 10.36 -25.97 3.83
C VAL A 366 9.76 -24.58 3.93
N ASN A 367 8.52 -24.51 4.40
CA ASN A 367 7.85 -23.25 4.68
C ASN A 367 8.28 -22.74 6.06
N ILE A 368 8.76 -21.50 6.11
CA ILE A 368 9.25 -20.86 7.33
C ILE A 368 8.36 -19.66 7.66
N PRO A 369 7.40 -19.81 8.60
CA PRO A 369 6.44 -18.77 8.93
C PRO A 369 7.08 -17.56 9.61
N ASP A 370 6.62 -16.36 9.25
CA ASP A 370 7.04 -15.08 9.81
C ASP A 370 6.08 -14.63 10.92
N GLY A 371 6.50 -14.84 12.18
CA GLY A 371 5.74 -14.41 13.35
C GLY A 371 4.33 -15.00 13.45
N ALA A 372 4.17 -16.29 13.12
CA ALA A 372 2.88 -16.97 13.18
C ALA A 372 2.17 -16.73 14.53
N ARG A 373 0.87 -16.41 14.48
CA ARG A 373 0.04 -16.02 15.64
C ARG A 373 0.61 -14.83 16.42
N ALA A 374 1.25 -13.89 15.72
CA ALA A 374 1.88 -12.71 16.31
C ALA A 374 2.82 -13.03 17.49
N GLN A 375 3.56 -14.16 17.41
CA GLN A 375 4.55 -14.58 18.41
C GLN A 375 5.97 -14.21 17.98
N SER A 376 6.75 -13.64 18.89
CA SER A 376 8.17 -13.43 18.67
C SER A 376 8.94 -14.76 18.62
N ARG A 377 9.75 -14.92 17.57
CA ARG A 377 10.64 -16.05 17.32
C ARG A 377 11.92 -15.56 16.66
N MET A 378 12.88 -16.46 16.42
CA MET A 378 13.99 -16.15 15.51
C MET A 378 13.40 -15.64 14.17
N SER A 379 14.02 -14.63 13.58
CA SER A 379 13.57 -14.08 12.28
C SER A 379 13.43 -15.20 11.24
N ALA A 380 12.35 -15.17 10.48
CA ALA A 380 12.11 -16.11 9.39
C ALA A 380 13.23 -16.06 8.34
N ILE A 381 13.74 -14.85 8.01
CA ILE A 381 14.88 -14.67 7.11
C ILE A 381 16.14 -15.35 7.68
N ALA A 382 16.47 -15.08 8.95
CA ALA A 382 17.65 -15.70 9.57
C ALA A 382 17.54 -17.23 9.60
N THR A 383 16.34 -17.77 9.89
CA THR A 383 16.10 -19.21 9.88
C THR A 383 16.23 -19.79 8.47
N ALA A 384 15.68 -19.13 7.45
CA ALA A 384 15.77 -19.54 6.04
C ALA A 384 17.24 -19.60 5.58
N VAL A 385 18.03 -18.58 5.90
CA VAL A 385 19.47 -18.55 5.59
C VAL A 385 20.20 -19.74 6.23
N LEU A 386 19.96 -20.01 7.53
CA LEU A 386 20.56 -21.14 8.22
C LEU A 386 20.17 -22.48 7.56
N VAL A 387 18.91 -22.62 7.15
CA VAL A 387 18.40 -23.83 6.49
C VAL A 387 19.09 -24.03 5.14
N GLU A 388 19.12 -23.04 4.29
CA GLU A 388 19.70 -23.17 2.96
C GLU A 388 21.22 -23.37 3.02
N GLN A 389 21.93 -22.65 3.90
CA GLN A 389 23.39 -22.77 4.03
C GLN A 389 23.84 -24.05 4.72
N GLN A 390 23.16 -24.49 5.78
CA GLN A 390 23.60 -25.64 6.59
C GLN A 390 22.98 -26.96 6.19
N ILE A 391 21.78 -26.95 5.63
CA ILE A 391 21.07 -28.16 5.22
C ILE A 391 21.06 -28.28 3.68
N GLY A 392 20.93 -27.17 2.96
CA GLY A 392 20.88 -27.15 1.50
C GLY A 392 19.55 -27.70 0.95
N ILE A 393 18.44 -27.44 1.62
CA ILE A 393 17.08 -27.57 1.12
C ILE A 393 16.52 -26.17 0.89
N GLU A 394 15.73 -25.97 -0.15
CA GLU A 394 15.15 -24.68 -0.42
C GLU A 394 14.10 -24.30 0.63
N SER A 395 14.09 -23.02 1.00
CA SER A 395 13.09 -22.47 1.89
C SER A 395 12.03 -21.69 1.10
N VAL A 396 10.78 -21.81 1.54
CA VAL A 396 9.69 -20.90 1.17
C VAL A 396 9.52 -19.93 2.35
N LEU A 397 10.14 -18.78 2.23
CA LEU A 397 10.14 -17.76 3.27
C LEU A 397 8.76 -17.09 3.32
N HIS A 398 8.03 -17.23 4.42
CA HIS A 398 6.87 -16.38 4.65
C HIS A 398 7.35 -14.98 5.01
N TYR A 399 6.71 -13.98 4.44
CA TYR A 399 7.05 -12.59 4.71
C TYR A 399 5.77 -11.78 4.93
N CYS A 400 5.65 -11.15 6.10
CA CYS A 400 4.43 -10.47 6.50
C CYS A 400 4.58 -8.94 6.58
N CYS A 401 3.46 -8.24 6.38
CA CYS A 401 3.38 -6.78 6.40
C CYS A 401 3.27 -6.18 7.81
N ARG A 402 3.02 -7.00 8.85
CA ARG A 402 2.66 -6.55 10.18
C ARG A 402 3.74 -5.78 10.92
N ASP A 403 4.98 -6.26 10.87
CA ASP A 403 6.03 -5.85 11.80
C ASP A 403 7.01 -4.82 11.21
N ARG A 404 6.86 -4.48 9.93
CA ARG A 404 7.83 -3.67 9.18
C ARG A 404 7.14 -2.59 8.38
N ASN A 405 7.75 -1.40 8.33
CA ASN A 405 7.33 -0.36 7.40
C ASN A 405 7.90 -0.62 5.98
N LEU A 406 7.47 0.15 5.00
CA LEU A 406 7.88 0.02 3.59
C LEU A 406 9.41 -0.01 3.42
N LEU A 407 10.15 0.85 4.14
CA LEU A 407 11.62 0.89 4.05
C LEU A 407 12.25 -0.39 4.61
N GLY A 408 11.75 -0.85 5.76
CA GLY A 408 12.19 -2.11 6.37
C GLY A 408 11.91 -3.30 5.48
N MET A 409 10.73 -3.35 4.85
CA MET A 409 10.36 -4.42 3.92
C MET A 409 11.29 -4.47 2.70
N MET A 410 11.56 -3.32 2.06
CA MET A 410 12.48 -3.26 0.91
C MET A 410 13.90 -3.68 1.31
N SER A 411 14.41 -3.18 2.45
CA SER A 411 15.75 -3.53 2.95
C SER A 411 15.88 -5.01 3.24
N ASP A 412 14.89 -5.60 3.90
CA ASP A 412 14.86 -7.03 4.22
C ASP A 412 14.82 -7.89 2.95
N LEU A 413 13.98 -7.53 1.97
CA LEU A 413 13.86 -8.28 0.71
C LEU A 413 15.12 -8.19 -0.13
N LEU A 414 15.75 -7.02 -0.24
CA LEU A 414 17.04 -6.87 -0.91
C LEU A 414 18.12 -7.70 -0.21
N GLY A 415 18.16 -7.68 1.13
CA GLY A 415 19.05 -8.51 1.93
C GLY A 415 18.81 -10.00 1.74
N ALA A 416 17.54 -10.43 1.74
CA ALA A 416 17.15 -11.82 1.49
C ALA A 416 17.60 -12.28 0.09
N ALA A 417 17.38 -11.45 -0.93
CA ALA A 417 17.83 -11.73 -2.31
C ALA A 417 19.37 -11.86 -2.41
N ALA A 418 20.11 -10.96 -1.74
CA ALA A 418 21.56 -10.98 -1.70
C ALA A 418 22.13 -12.23 -0.99
N LEU A 419 21.41 -12.74 0.03
CA LEU A 419 21.74 -13.95 0.76
C LEU A 419 21.34 -15.25 0.03
N GLY A 420 20.72 -15.14 -1.15
CA GLY A 420 20.37 -16.27 -2.01
C GLY A 420 18.96 -16.80 -1.85
N LEU A 421 18.14 -16.26 -0.93
CA LEU A 421 16.75 -16.68 -0.77
C LEU A 421 15.93 -16.32 -2.02
N ARG A 422 15.10 -17.25 -2.49
CA ARG A 422 14.39 -17.13 -3.76
C ARG A 422 12.88 -17.33 -3.67
N ASN A 423 12.38 -18.15 -2.76
CA ASN A 423 10.97 -18.48 -2.73
C ASN A 423 10.29 -17.76 -1.58
N LEU A 424 9.23 -17.01 -1.88
CA LEU A 424 8.46 -16.26 -0.91
C LEU A 424 7.03 -16.78 -0.82
N LEU A 425 6.46 -16.71 0.36
CA LEU A 425 5.02 -16.69 0.59
C LEU A 425 4.64 -15.34 1.21
N VAL A 426 4.03 -14.49 0.42
CA VAL A 426 3.63 -13.13 0.81
C VAL A 426 2.31 -13.17 1.55
N ILE A 427 2.29 -12.67 2.77
CA ILE A 427 1.10 -12.64 3.64
C ILE A 427 0.92 -11.27 4.31
N THR A 428 -0.31 -10.95 4.67
CA THR A 428 -0.60 -9.73 5.45
C THR A 428 -0.08 -9.88 6.88
N GLY A 429 -0.29 -11.02 7.50
CA GLY A 429 0.09 -11.32 8.89
C GLY A 429 -1.06 -11.14 9.88
N ASP A 430 -1.02 -11.91 10.98
CA ASP A 430 -2.01 -11.86 12.06
C ASP A 430 -1.84 -10.57 12.88
N PRO A 431 -2.92 -9.90 13.28
CA PRO A 431 -2.81 -8.70 14.12
C PRO A 431 -2.19 -9.02 15.50
N PRO A 432 -1.39 -8.10 16.10
CA PRO A 432 -0.74 -8.33 17.40
C PRO A 432 -1.69 -8.70 18.53
N LYS A 433 -2.95 -8.24 18.48
CA LYS A 433 -4.00 -8.57 19.44
C LYS A 433 -4.29 -10.08 19.56
N MET A 434 -3.94 -10.88 18.53
CA MET A 434 -4.08 -12.34 18.56
C MET A 434 -2.90 -13.05 19.24
N GLY A 435 -1.84 -12.33 19.58
CA GLY A 435 -0.62 -12.87 20.17
C GLY A 435 -0.37 -12.44 21.60
N PRO A 436 0.78 -12.83 22.18
CA PRO A 436 1.14 -12.52 23.55
C PRO A 436 1.55 -11.06 23.78
N TYR A 437 1.67 -10.26 22.73
CA TYR A 437 2.05 -8.84 22.79
C TYR A 437 0.97 -7.98 22.12
N PRO A 438 -0.24 -7.87 22.73
CA PRO A 438 -1.37 -7.20 22.07
C PRO A 438 -1.16 -5.68 21.87
N ASP A 439 -0.25 -5.08 22.62
CA ASP A 439 0.08 -3.65 22.55
C ASP A 439 1.24 -3.35 21.57
N ALA A 440 1.79 -4.36 20.91
CA ALA A 440 2.78 -4.13 19.87
C ALA A 440 2.15 -3.38 18.69
N THR A 441 2.85 -2.37 18.18
CA THR A 441 2.38 -1.59 17.04
C THR A 441 2.31 -2.45 15.79
N ALA A 442 1.13 -2.56 15.21
CA ALA A 442 0.95 -3.14 13.88
C ALA A 442 1.19 -2.05 12.83
N VAL A 443 2.15 -2.26 11.95
CA VAL A 443 2.54 -1.25 10.95
C VAL A 443 1.58 -1.28 9.76
N PHE A 444 1.48 -2.42 9.08
CA PHE A 444 0.57 -2.62 7.94
C PHE A 444 0.53 -1.45 6.94
N ASP A 445 1.70 -0.89 6.57
CA ASP A 445 1.77 0.14 5.53
C ASP A 445 1.17 -0.32 4.21
N ILE A 446 1.27 -1.62 3.93
CA ILE A 446 0.65 -2.32 2.81
C ILE A 446 0.09 -3.67 3.26
N ASP A 447 -0.78 -4.24 2.46
CA ASP A 447 -1.25 -5.63 2.61
C ASP A 447 -0.47 -6.60 1.70
N SER A 448 -0.91 -7.86 1.66
CA SER A 448 -0.26 -8.87 0.81
C SER A 448 -0.31 -8.56 -0.69
N ILE A 449 -1.29 -7.79 -1.17
CA ILE A 449 -1.39 -7.39 -2.59
C ILE A 449 -0.31 -6.34 -2.87
N GLY A 450 -0.22 -5.30 -2.04
CA GLY A 450 0.82 -4.27 -2.14
C GLY A 450 2.23 -4.86 -2.01
N LEU A 451 2.42 -5.81 -1.10
CA LEU A 451 3.70 -6.51 -0.94
C LEU A 451 4.04 -7.39 -2.16
N THR A 452 3.05 -8.05 -2.76
CA THR A 452 3.25 -8.81 -4.01
C THR A 452 3.74 -7.89 -5.13
N ASN A 453 3.10 -6.73 -5.29
CA ASN A 453 3.52 -5.72 -6.27
C ASN A 453 4.95 -5.21 -5.99
N MET A 454 5.29 -4.94 -4.71
CA MET A 454 6.64 -4.54 -4.30
C MET A 454 7.69 -5.58 -4.74
N VAL A 455 7.47 -6.86 -4.42
CA VAL A 455 8.39 -7.94 -4.81
C VAL A 455 8.49 -8.08 -6.32
N ASN A 456 7.37 -7.93 -7.02
CA ASN A 456 7.35 -7.97 -8.48
C ASN A 456 8.18 -6.82 -9.10
N LYS A 457 8.09 -5.60 -8.56
CA LYS A 457 8.95 -4.47 -8.97
C LYS A 457 10.43 -4.75 -8.72
N LEU A 458 10.78 -5.30 -7.56
CA LEU A 458 12.16 -5.72 -7.27
C LEU A 458 12.66 -6.77 -8.26
N ASN A 459 11.81 -7.70 -8.69
CA ASN A 459 12.14 -8.66 -9.76
C ASN A 459 12.34 -8.01 -11.14
N HIS A 460 11.86 -6.78 -11.32
CA HIS A 460 12.09 -5.96 -12.50
C HIS A 460 13.22 -4.92 -12.31
N GLY A 461 14.00 -5.06 -11.24
CA GLY A 461 15.14 -4.16 -10.96
C GLY A 461 14.76 -2.77 -10.46
N LEU A 462 13.53 -2.60 -9.97
CA LEU A 462 12.97 -1.33 -9.51
C LEU A 462 12.54 -1.43 -8.04
N ASP A 463 12.71 -0.36 -7.27
CA ASP A 463 12.08 -0.19 -5.97
C ASP A 463 10.61 0.27 -6.10
N LEU A 464 9.90 0.51 -4.99
CA LEU A 464 8.53 1.03 -5.03
C LEU A 464 8.42 2.43 -5.63
N GLY A 465 9.48 3.23 -5.52
CA GLY A 465 9.57 4.56 -6.13
C GLY A 465 9.98 4.53 -7.61
N ASN A 466 10.08 3.33 -8.21
CA ASN A 466 10.60 3.05 -9.56
C ASN A 466 12.06 3.51 -9.76
N ASN A 467 12.84 3.60 -8.69
CA ASN A 467 14.26 3.84 -8.82
C ASN A 467 14.98 2.52 -9.15
N PRO A 468 15.95 2.53 -10.09
CA PRO A 468 16.75 1.35 -10.39
C PRO A 468 17.52 0.87 -9.15
N ILE A 469 17.44 -0.42 -8.84
CA ILE A 469 18.20 -1.06 -7.74
C ILE A 469 19.50 -1.72 -8.21
N GLY A 470 19.89 -1.48 -9.45
CA GLY A 470 21.12 -2.01 -10.08
C GLY A 470 20.90 -3.35 -10.77
N GLN A 471 20.47 -4.38 -10.07
CA GLN A 471 20.14 -5.69 -10.62
C GLN A 471 18.78 -6.17 -10.12
N PRO A 472 17.99 -6.87 -10.96
CA PRO A 472 16.73 -7.44 -10.53
C PRO A 472 16.93 -8.51 -9.45
N THR A 473 15.97 -8.62 -8.55
CA THR A 473 15.87 -9.80 -7.69
C THR A 473 15.30 -10.98 -8.49
N ALA A 474 15.31 -12.17 -7.89
CA ALA A 474 14.82 -13.37 -8.57
C ALA A 474 13.89 -14.17 -7.64
N PHE A 475 12.89 -13.49 -7.08
CA PHE A 475 11.94 -14.14 -6.19
C PHE A 475 10.84 -14.89 -6.94
N CYS A 476 10.59 -16.13 -6.56
CA CYS A 476 9.38 -16.87 -6.89
C CYS A 476 8.29 -16.45 -5.90
N ILE A 477 7.23 -15.80 -6.39
CA ILE A 477 6.25 -15.10 -5.57
C ILE A 477 5.03 -15.99 -5.33
N GLY A 478 4.89 -16.50 -4.12
CA GLY A 478 3.71 -17.20 -3.63
C GLY A 478 2.82 -16.28 -2.79
N VAL A 479 1.52 -16.54 -2.78
CA VAL A 479 0.53 -15.84 -1.98
C VAL A 479 -0.36 -16.81 -1.21
N GLY A 480 -0.89 -16.36 -0.07
CA GLY A 480 -1.89 -17.12 0.67
C GLY A 480 -3.28 -16.98 0.04
N VAL A 481 -4.08 -18.05 0.09
CA VAL A 481 -5.49 -18.04 -0.32
C VAL A 481 -6.34 -18.90 0.62
N ASN A 482 -7.58 -18.50 0.85
CA ASN A 482 -8.50 -19.21 1.74
C ASN A 482 -9.76 -19.70 1.01
N PRO A 483 -9.79 -20.94 0.52
CA PRO A 483 -10.98 -21.53 -0.09
C PRO A 483 -12.18 -21.59 0.86
N GLY A 484 -11.94 -21.55 2.17
CA GLY A 484 -12.95 -21.57 3.23
C GLY A 484 -13.36 -20.20 3.76
N ALA A 485 -13.05 -19.11 3.05
CA ALA A 485 -13.40 -17.77 3.48
C ALA A 485 -14.92 -17.60 3.65
N ILE A 486 -15.34 -16.88 4.69
CA ILE A 486 -16.76 -16.59 4.95
C ILE A 486 -17.35 -15.79 3.78
N ASN A 487 -16.62 -14.81 3.27
CA ASN A 487 -16.94 -14.07 2.05
C ASN A 487 -16.03 -14.56 0.91
N LEU A 488 -16.47 -15.61 0.23
CA LEU A 488 -15.70 -16.24 -0.84
C LEU A 488 -15.58 -15.34 -2.08
N ASP A 489 -16.57 -14.50 -2.37
CA ASP A 489 -16.54 -13.58 -3.51
C ASP A 489 -15.44 -12.52 -3.33
N GLU A 490 -15.29 -12.01 -2.12
CA GLU A 490 -14.22 -11.08 -1.79
C GLU A 490 -12.84 -11.76 -1.83
N GLU A 491 -12.73 -12.97 -1.31
CA GLU A 491 -11.46 -13.73 -1.37
C GLU A 491 -11.03 -14.00 -2.82
N ILE A 492 -11.96 -14.36 -3.69
CA ILE A 492 -11.70 -14.55 -5.13
C ILE A 492 -11.21 -13.25 -5.75
N LYS A 493 -11.89 -12.14 -5.51
CA LYS A 493 -11.49 -10.82 -6.01
C LYS A 493 -10.10 -10.41 -5.52
N ARG A 494 -9.81 -10.65 -4.23
CA ARG A 494 -8.47 -10.41 -3.68
C ARG A 494 -7.41 -11.33 -4.29
N PHE A 495 -7.78 -12.56 -4.60
CA PHE A 495 -6.89 -13.50 -5.30
C PHE A 495 -6.58 -13.02 -6.71
N GLU A 496 -7.57 -12.56 -7.48
CA GLU A 496 -7.39 -11.95 -8.80
C GLU A 496 -6.37 -10.79 -8.74
N TRP A 497 -6.51 -9.89 -7.78
CA TRP A 497 -5.57 -8.79 -7.59
C TRP A 497 -4.15 -9.25 -7.20
N LYS A 498 -4.01 -10.32 -6.42
CA LYS A 498 -2.69 -10.91 -6.12
C LYS A 498 -2.03 -11.48 -7.38
N VAL A 499 -2.81 -12.11 -8.25
CA VAL A 499 -2.33 -12.62 -9.55
C VAL A 499 -1.91 -11.46 -10.46
N GLU A 500 -2.74 -10.43 -10.56
CA GLU A 500 -2.44 -9.21 -11.32
C GLU A 500 -1.17 -8.51 -10.79
N ALA A 501 -0.97 -8.47 -9.48
CA ALA A 501 0.22 -7.92 -8.83
C ALA A 501 1.50 -8.73 -9.08
N GLY A 502 1.41 -9.94 -9.65
CA GLY A 502 2.55 -10.76 -10.05
C GLY A 502 2.74 -12.06 -9.25
N ALA A 503 1.72 -12.55 -8.54
CA ALA A 503 1.78 -13.86 -7.89
C ALA A 503 1.95 -14.98 -8.90
N GLN A 504 2.82 -15.95 -8.60
CA GLN A 504 3.18 -17.06 -9.49
C GLN A 504 2.64 -18.41 -9.02
N TYR A 505 2.32 -18.53 -7.75
CA TYR A 505 1.65 -19.69 -7.14
C TYR A 505 0.90 -19.25 -5.89
N ALA A 506 0.01 -20.11 -5.39
CA ALA A 506 -0.66 -19.85 -4.13
C ALA A 506 -0.62 -21.08 -3.21
N ILE A 507 -0.56 -20.83 -1.89
CA ILE A 507 -0.72 -21.86 -0.86
C ILE A 507 -2.04 -21.62 -0.16
N THR A 508 -2.86 -22.68 -0.01
CA THR A 508 -4.17 -22.56 0.65
C THR A 508 -4.04 -22.56 2.18
N GLN A 509 -5.03 -21.99 2.85
CA GLN A 509 -5.30 -22.35 4.24
C GLN A 509 -5.59 -23.86 4.35
N PRO A 510 -5.49 -24.46 5.56
CA PRO A 510 -5.70 -25.91 5.75
C PRO A 510 -7.03 -26.39 5.17
N VAL A 511 -6.94 -27.38 4.27
CA VAL A 511 -8.11 -27.98 3.59
C VAL A 511 -8.62 -29.16 4.38
N PHE A 512 -9.82 -29.03 4.95
CA PHE A 512 -10.59 -30.11 5.59
C PHE A 512 -11.87 -30.43 4.82
N ASP A 513 -12.24 -29.57 3.87
CA ASP A 513 -13.38 -29.72 2.96
C ASP A 513 -12.86 -29.69 1.52
N THR A 514 -12.73 -30.86 0.94
CA THR A 514 -12.16 -31.05 -0.41
C THR A 514 -13.11 -30.56 -1.50
N ASP A 515 -14.43 -30.63 -1.28
CA ASP A 515 -15.43 -30.12 -2.20
C ASP A 515 -15.37 -28.59 -2.28
N GLN A 516 -15.17 -27.94 -1.12
CA GLN A 516 -15.01 -26.48 -1.06
C GLN A 516 -13.76 -26.01 -1.83
N LEU A 517 -12.65 -26.75 -1.74
CA LEU A 517 -11.46 -26.44 -2.55
C LEU A 517 -11.76 -26.62 -4.05
N ARG A 518 -12.42 -27.69 -4.44
CA ARG A 518 -12.77 -27.93 -5.85
C ARG A 518 -13.70 -26.84 -6.41
N ASP A 519 -14.66 -26.39 -5.62
CA ASP A 519 -15.58 -25.30 -6.01
C ASP A 519 -14.82 -23.97 -6.15
N PHE A 520 -13.94 -23.66 -5.20
CA PHE A 520 -13.05 -22.50 -5.30
C PHE A 520 -12.19 -22.55 -6.57
N LEU A 521 -11.54 -23.67 -6.86
CA LEU A 521 -10.67 -23.83 -8.04
C LEU A 521 -11.45 -23.65 -9.36
N LYS A 522 -12.70 -24.09 -9.42
CA LYS A 522 -13.57 -23.87 -10.57
C LYS A 522 -13.89 -22.40 -10.77
N ARG A 523 -14.11 -21.67 -9.68
CA ARG A 523 -14.46 -20.25 -9.74
C ARG A 523 -13.29 -19.36 -10.15
N ILE A 524 -12.03 -19.75 -9.86
CA ILE A 524 -10.82 -19.02 -10.25
C ILE A 524 -10.19 -19.54 -11.57
N GLU A 525 -10.87 -20.39 -12.35
CA GLU A 525 -10.32 -21.02 -13.55
C GLU A 525 -9.75 -19.99 -14.56
N HIS A 526 -10.40 -18.84 -14.66
CA HIS A 526 -10.02 -17.74 -15.57
C HIS A 526 -8.71 -17.01 -15.20
N VAL A 527 -8.27 -17.10 -13.92
CA VAL A 527 -7.03 -16.47 -13.40
C VAL A 527 -6.14 -17.48 -12.68
N ARG A 528 -6.28 -18.75 -12.98
CA ARG A 528 -5.65 -19.83 -12.25
C ARG A 528 -4.12 -19.82 -12.40
N ILE A 529 -3.45 -19.78 -11.26
CA ILE A 529 -2.02 -20.08 -11.09
C ILE A 529 -1.86 -21.43 -10.36
N PRO A 530 -0.66 -22.03 -10.32
CA PRO A 530 -0.39 -23.24 -9.55
C PRO A 530 -0.84 -23.12 -8.09
N ILE A 531 -1.60 -24.11 -7.63
CA ILE A 531 -2.12 -24.15 -6.25
C ILE A 531 -1.45 -25.28 -5.47
N VAL A 532 -0.87 -24.93 -4.33
CA VAL A 532 -0.31 -25.84 -3.33
C VAL A 532 -1.31 -25.97 -2.19
N ALA A 533 -1.89 -27.14 -1.98
CA ALA A 533 -2.88 -27.34 -0.92
C ALA A 533 -2.22 -27.44 0.45
N GLY A 534 -2.72 -26.66 1.41
CA GLY A 534 -2.35 -26.79 2.82
C GLY A 534 -3.05 -27.99 3.46
N ILE A 535 -2.30 -28.93 3.97
CA ILE A 535 -2.83 -30.10 4.70
C ILE A 535 -2.35 -30.07 6.14
N TRP A 536 -3.28 -30.17 7.07
CA TRP A 536 -2.98 -30.17 8.50
C TRP A 536 -3.39 -31.50 9.15
N PRO A 537 -2.44 -32.39 9.49
CA PRO A 537 -2.75 -33.61 10.22
C PRO A 537 -3.30 -33.28 11.61
N LEU A 538 -4.50 -33.78 11.91
CA LEU A 538 -5.08 -33.67 13.24
C LEU A 538 -4.43 -34.70 14.17
N VAL A 539 -4.22 -34.38 15.44
CA VAL A 539 -3.57 -35.27 16.41
C VAL A 539 -4.47 -35.64 17.59
N SER A 540 -5.62 -34.97 17.71
CA SER A 540 -6.64 -35.25 18.71
C SER A 540 -7.94 -34.51 18.40
N TYR A 541 -9.05 -34.95 19.02
CA TYR A 541 -10.32 -34.24 18.94
C TYR A 541 -10.21 -32.79 19.44
N ARG A 542 -9.52 -32.57 20.57
CA ARG A 542 -9.28 -31.20 21.09
C ARG A 542 -8.51 -30.31 20.09
N ASN A 543 -7.59 -30.88 19.33
CA ASN A 543 -6.89 -30.14 18.29
C ASN A 543 -7.84 -29.78 17.12
N ALA A 544 -8.74 -30.68 16.75
CA ALA A 544 -9.78 -30.41 15.74
C ALA A 544 -10.75 -29.31 16.20
N GLU A 545 -11.22 -29.36 17.45
CA GLU A 545 -12.07 -28.33 18.04
C GLU A 545 -11.37 -26.96 18.06
N PHE A 546 -10.09 -26.93 18.44
CA PHE A 546 -9.31 -25.69 18.44
C PHE A 546 -9.20 -25.08 17.04
N LEU A 547 -8.86 -25.89 16.03
CA LEU A 547 -8.74 -25.42 14.66
C LEU A 547 -10.08 -24.89 14.11
N HIS A 548 -11.17 -25.60 14.44
CA HIS A 548 -12.50 -25.23 13.97
C HIS A 548 -13.04 -23.95 14.59
N ASN A 549 -12.80 -23.73 15.89
CA ASN A 549 -13.44 -22.63 16.65
C ASN A 549 -12.53 -21.42 16.82
N GLU A 550 -11.19 -21.61 16.81
CA GLU A 550 -10.26 -20.53 17.19
C GLU A 550 -9.31 -20.09 16.07
N VAL A 551 -9.24 -20.84 14.95
CA VAL A 551 -8.40 -20.45 13.81
C VAL A 551 -9.27 -19.84 12.72
N PRO A 552 -9.15 -18.51 12.45
CA PRO A 552 -9.97 -17.84 11.45
C PRO A 552 -9.83 -18.49 10.08
N GLY A 553 -10.97 -18.76 9.44
CA GLY A 553 -11.02 -19.31 8.09
C GLY A 553 -10.73 -20.81 7.98
N VAL A 554 -10.52 -21.51 9.09
CA VAL A 554 -10.40 -22.97 9.12
C VAL A 554 -11.73 -23.58 9.56
N ARG A 555 -12.28 -24.46 8.73
CA ARG A 555 -13.53 -25.18 9.04
C ARG A 555 -13.33 -26.67 8.92
N VAL A 556 -13.29 -27.35 10.06
CA VAL A 556 -13.28 -28.81 10.11
C VAL A 556 -14.71 -29.32 9.91
N THR A 557 -14.92 -30.23 8.95
CA THR A 557 -16.26 -30.73 8.64
C THR A 557 -16.86 -31.55 9.79
N PRO A 558 -18.20 -31.59 9.94
CA PRO A 558 -18.85 -32.42 10.98
C PRO A 558 -18.44 -33.89 10.94
N SER A 559 -18.24 -34.44 9.74
CA SER A 559 -17.77 -35.82 9.55
C SER A 559 -16.38 -36.03 10.14
N ILE A 560 -15.43 -35.14 9.86
CA ILE A 560 -14.07 -35.20 10.42
C ILE A 560 -14.10 -35.02 11.94
N MET A 561 -14.91 -34.07 12.45
CA MET A 561 -15.08 -33.85 13.90
C MET A 561 -15.55 -35.13 14.61
N GLU A 562 -16.55 -35.84 14.05
CA GLU A 562 -17.08 -37.07 14.63
C GLU A 562 -16.02 -38.19 14.58
N ARG A 563 -15.33 -38.36 13.45
CA ARG A 563 -14.22 -39.33 13.32
C ARG A 563 -13.16 -39.12 14.42
N MET A 564 -12.72 -37.85 14.58
CA MET A 564 -11.73 -37.48 15.58
C MET A 564 -12.25 -37.69 17.00
N ARG A 565 -13.52 -37.42 17.28
CA ARG A 565 -14.15 -37.64 18.57
C ARG A 565 -14.13 -39.12 18.95
N VAL A 566 -14.57 -39.99 18.04
CA VAL A 566 -14.64 -41.44 18.26
C VAL A 566 -13.23 -42.01 18.48
N ALA A 567 -12.28 -41.69 17.59
CA ALA A 567 -10.92 -42.20 17.70
C ALA A 567 -10.20 -41.73 18.97
N SER A 568 -10.33 -40.44 19.31
CA SER A 568 -9.69 -39.88 20.51
C SER A 568 -10.28 -40.41 21.81
N ALA A 569 -11.50 -40.93 21.80
CA ALA A 569 -12.11 -41.60 22.96
C ALA A 569 -11.48 -43.00 23.24
N ILE A 570 -10.89 -43.63 22.22
CA ILE A 570 -10.20 -44.95 22.38
C ILE A 570 -8.83 -44.71 23.02
N SER A 571 -7.97 -43.92 22.39
CA SER A 571 -6.63 -43.60 22.90
C SER A 571 -6.05 -42.36 22.18
N LYS A 572 -4.96 -41.80 22.71
CA LYS A 572 -4.24 -40.70 22.05
C LYS A 572 -3.64 -41.14 20.71
N GLU A 573 -3.14 -42.36 20.67
CA GLU A 573 -2.56 -43.00 19.48
C GLU A 573 -3.63 -43.18 18.40
N ALA A 574 -4.81 -43.72 18.76
CA ALA A 574 -5.91 -43.90 17.83
C ALA A 574 -6.40 -42.57 17.27
N GLY A 575 -6.49 -41.52 18.10
CA GLY A 575 -6.85 -40.16 17.63
C GLY A 575 -5.82 -39.58 16.65
N ARG A 576 -4.52 -39.76 16.94
CA ARG A 576 -3.45 -39.34 16.04
C ARG A 576 -3.49 -40.11 14.71
N ASP A 577 -3.60 -41.44 14.77
CA ASP A 577 -3.57 -42.31 13.59
C ASP A 577 -4.78 -42.04 12.67
N GLU A 578 -5.95 -41.76 13.26
CA GLU A 578 -7.13 -41.31 12.51
C GLU A 578 -6.92 -39.94 11.85
N GLY A 579 -6.30 -38.98 12.56
CA GLY A 579 -6.00 -37.67 11.98
C GLY A 579 -5.00 -37.73 10.84
N LEU A 580 -3.98 -38.60 10.91
CA LEU A 580 -3.06 -38.87 9.80
C LEU A 580 -3.78 -39.52 8.61
N LYS A 581 -4.69 -40.46 8.88
CA LYS A 581 -5.52 -41.09 7.86
C LYS A 581 -6.40 -40.06 7.14
N ILE A 582 -7.06 -39.16 7.87
CA ILE A 582 -7.86 -38.05 7.31
C ILE A 582 -6.99 -37.18 6.41
N ALA A 583 -5.80 -36.77 6.86
CA ALA A 583 -4.88 -35.97 6.08
C ALA A 583 -4.46 -36.62 4.76
N ARG A 584 -4.20 -37.94 4.78
CA ARG A 584 -3.89 -38.71 3.57
C ARG A 584 -5.08 -38.78 2.62
N GLU A 585 -6.27 -39.06 3.14
CA GLU A 585 -7.51 -39.09 2.37
C GLU A 585 -7.75 -37.74 1.68
N SER A 586 -7.66 -36.63 2.43
CA SER A 586 -7.83 -35.27 1.88
C SER A 586 -6.80 -34.97 0.80
N LEU A 587 -5.53 -35.34 0.99
CA LEU A 587 -4.49 -35.17 -0.03
C LEU A 587 -4.82 -35.92 -1.31
N LEU A 588 -5.20 -37.19 -1.20
CA LEU A 588 -5.52 -38.04 -2.35
C LEU A 588 -6.75 -37.53 -3.12
N GLU A 589 -7.75 -37.04 -2.41
CA GLU A 589 -8.97 -36.51 -3.01
C GLU A 589 -8.73 -35.25 -3.86
N VAL A 590 -7.74 -34.41 -3.50
CA VAL A 590 -7.49 -33.15 -4.23
C VAL A 590 -6.29 -33.19 -5.17
N ARG A 591 -5.55 -34.30 -5.17
CA ARG A 591 -4.29 -34.42 -5.89
C ARG A 591 -4.36 -34.14 -7.38
N ASP A 592 -5.47 -34.49 -8.00
CA ASP A 592 -5.73 -34.32 -9.45
C ASP A 592 -5.94 -32.85 -9.85
N VAL A 593 -6.26 -31.98 -8.89
CA VAL A 593 -6.62 -30.59 -9.14
C VAL A 593 -5.62 -29.57 -8.57
N ILE A 594 -4.55 -30.02 -7.91
CA ILE A 594 -3.50 -29.19 -7.31
C ILE A 594 -2.13 -29.47 -7.93
N GLN A 595 -1.18 -28.53 -7.79
CA GLN A 595 0.20 -28.66 -8.27
C GLN A 595 1.20 -28.92 -7.14
N GLY A 596 0.75 -29.06 -5.91
CA GLY A 596 1.61 -29.38 -4.78
C GLY A 596 0.87 -29.46 -3.47
N VAL A 597 1.59 -29.85 -2.44
CA VAL A 597 1.07 -29.95 -1.08
C VAL A 597 2.05 -29.37 -0.07
N GLN A 598 1.52 -28.55 0.82
CA GLN A 598 2.22 -28.08 2.01
C GLN A 598 1.59 -28.76 3.23
N VAL A 599 2.40 -29.53 3.97
CA VAL A 599 1.93 -30.23 5.17
C VAL A 599 2.46 -29.51 6.41
N SER A 600 1.55 -29.14 7.31
CA SER A 600 1.95 -28.62 8.62
C SER A 600 2.43 -29.74 9.54
N ALA A 601 3.46 -29.46 10.34
CA ALA A 601 4.02 -30.40 11.32
C ALA A 601 3.47 -30.11 12.73
N PRO A 602 2.39 -30.76 13.18
CA PRO A 602 1.83 -30.51 14.51
C PRO A 602 2.89 -30.70 15.60
N PHE A 603 2.97 -29.71 16.52
CA PHE A 603 3.95 -29.66 17.60
C PHE A 603 5.43 -29.76 17.14
N GLY A 604 5.71 -29.44 15.87
CA GLY A 604 7.04 -29.51 15.27
C GLY A 604 7.52 -30.93 14.96
N ASN A 605 6.62 -31.92 14.94
CA ASN A 605 6.97 -33.28 14.59
C ASN A 605 6.84 -33.51 13.08
N VAL A 606 7.94 -33.34 12.37
CA VAL A 606 8.00 -33.48 10.90
C VAL A 606 7.73 -34.93 10.41
N LYS A 607 7.82 -35.94 11.28
CA LYS A 607 7.52 -37.33 10.91
C LYS A 607 6.06 -37.49 10.50
N TYR A 608 5.14 -36.72 11.10
CA TYR A 608 3.73 -36.77 10.70
C TYR A 608 3.52 -36.26 9.27
N ALA A 609 4.28 -35.26 8.86
CA ALA A 609 4.24 -34.80 7.48
C ALA A 609 4.79 -35.86 6.50
N LEU A 610 5.89 -36.53 6.87
CA LEU A 610 6.45 -37.64 6.07
C LEU A 610 5.48 -38.79 5.95
N GLU A 611 4.74 -39.12 7.02
CA GLU A 611 3.70 -40.13 6.97
C GLU A 611 2.54 -39.76 6.04
N VAL A 612 2.17 -38.48 5.95
CA VAL A 612 1.17 -38.01 4.98
C VAL A 612 1.69 -38.17 3.55
N PHE A 613 2.94 -37.80 3.29
CA PHE A 613 3.56 -37.97 1.97
C PHE A 613 3.71 -39.44 1.53
N GLY A 614 3.74 -40.38 2.48
CA GLY A 614 3.69 -41.80 2.15
C GLY A 614 2.52 -42.22 1.27
N ALA A 615 1.41 -41.47 1.31
CA ALA A 615 0.29 -41.68 0.40
C ALA A 615 0.62 -41.35 -1.07
N LEU A 616 1.64 -40.53 -1.36
CA LEU A 616 2.07 -40.19 -2.72
C LEU A 616 2.93 -41.30 -3.34
N THR A 617 3.73 -42.02 -2.51
CA THR A 617 4.61 -43.13 -2.96
C THR A 617 3.82 -44.36 -3.40
N ASP A 618 2.65 -44.61 -2.79
CA ASP A 618 1.75 -45.69 -3.18
C ASP A 618 1.19 -45.53 -4.61
N PHE A 619 1.36 -44.35 -5.21
CA PHE A 619 0.95 -44.02 -6.59
C PHE A 619 2.12 -43.79 -7.56
N GLY A 620 3.35 -44.24 -7.19
CA GLY A 620 4.48 -44.31 -8.11
C GLY A 620 5.23 -43.02 -8.38
N GLN A 621 5.08 -41.99 -7.52
CA GLN A 621 5.93 -40.81 -7.56
C GLN A 621 6.99 -40.86 -6.43
N PRO A 622 8.25 -40.49 -6.70
CA PRO A 622 9.20 -40.25 -5.62
C PRO A 622 8.71 -39.11 -4.72
N VAL A 623 8.94 -39.25 -3.43
CA VAL A 623 8.66 -38.16 -2.46
C VAL A 623 9.50 -36.95 -2.79
#